data_06e3efc88b417b064d49d8cb62e3046e
#
_entry.id   06e3efc88b417b064d49d8cb62e3046e
#
_cell.length_a   1.000
_cell.length_b   1.000
_cell.length_c   1.000
_cell.angle_alpha   90.00
_cell.angle_beta   90.00
_cell.angle_gamma   90.00
#
_symmetry.space_group_name_H-M   'P 1'
#
loop_
_entity.id
_entity.type
_entity.pdbx_description
1 polymer ?
#
loop_
_entity_poly.entity_id
_entity_poly.type
_entity_poly.pdbx_seq_one_letter_code
_entity_poly.pdbx_strand_id
1 'polypeptide(L)'
;MLPLNYFLFLQIILFLFITPGTPRIVIISYSMNYGVQKCIWTALGDVTANIIQATLVIFVLGSFFVDNPNFLNTFKWIGIAYLLYLAYDIYNSRPKDINSNNISSKSFFSFFKDGFLVAGTSPKAWMFFPLIFPQFIDFNSNYIVQFIILITTYAVLDFLSLIAYAVLARKLIVWIKANPKVINTISACVLIIIAIIISFMQKY
;
A
#
# COMPACT_ATOMS: atom_id res chain seq x y z
N MET A 1 -20.85 -5.75 12.28
CA MET A 1 -20.37 -4.44 12.76
C MET A 1 -19.38 -3.90 11.74
N LEU A 2 -19.58 -2.68 11.27
CA LEU A 2 -18.63 -2.04 10.34
C LEU A 2 -17.42 -1.51 11.13
N PRO A 3 -16.21 -1.46 10.52
CA PRO A 3 -15.06 -0.78 11.08
C PRO A 3 -15.33 0.71 11.37
N LEU A 4 -14.57 1.28 12.29
CA LEU A 4 -14.66 2.70 12.62
C LEU A 4 -14.35 3.55 11.38
N ASN A 5 -15.15 4.57 11.13
CA ASN A 5 -14.91 5.51 10.01
C ASN A 5 -14.59 4.83 8.66
N TYR A 6 -15.31 3.75 8.32
CA TYR A 6 -15.03 2.91 7.14
C TYR A 6 -14.92 3.71 5.83
N PHE A 7 -15.76 4.72 5.64
CA PHE A 7 -15.68 5.58 4.43
C PHE A 7 -14.38 6.39 4.37
N LEU A 8 -13.86 6.81 5.52
CA LEU A 8 -12.56 7.48 5.60
C LEU A 8 -11.42 6.52 5.25
N PHE A 9 -11.51 5.26 5.71
CA PHE A 9 -10.58 4.20 5.31
C PHE A 9 -10.56 4.03 3.79
N LEU A 10 -11.71 3.94 3.14
CA LEU A 10 -11.81 3.84 1.68
C LEU A 10 -11.11 5.02 0.97
N GLN A 11 -11.33 6.24 1.43
CA GLN A 11 -10.69 7.42 0.87
C GLN A 11 -9.17 7.36 1.01
N ILE A 12 -8.66 7.01 2.19
CA ILE A 12 -7.22 6.87 2.44
C ILE A 12 -6.60 5.81 1.51
N ILE A 13 -7.24 4.65 1.37
CA ILE A 13 -6.77 3.56 0.51
C ILE A 13 -6.74 3.99 -0.96
N LEU A 14 -7.81 4.63 -1.44
CA LEU A 14 -7.85 5.13 -2.81
C LEU A 14 -6.76 6.18 -3.09
N PHE A 15 -6.55 7.12 -2.17
CA PHE A 15 -5.45 8.08 -2.29
C PHE A 15 -4.09 7.40 -2.28
N LEU A 16 -3.90 6.39 -1.43
CA LEU A 16 -2.65 5.62 -1.36
C LEU A 16 -2.34 4.94 -2.70
N PHE A 17 -3.37 4.42 -3.38
CA PHE A 17 -3.21 3.68 -4.63
C PHE A 17 -2.97 4.57 -5.86
N ILE A 18 -3.32 5.84 -5.79
CA ILE A 18 -2.97 6.83 -6.83
C ILE A 18 -1.46 7.04 -6.88
N THR A 19 -0.75 6.86 -5.75
CA THR A 19 0.70 7.06 -5.70
C THR A 19 1.44 5.84 -6.24
N PRO A 20 2.23 5.97 -7.33
CA PRO A 20 2.97 4.85 -7.88
C PRO A 20 4.12 4.45 -6.95
N GLY A 21 3.90 3.40 -6.15
CA GLY A 21 4.95 2.74 -5.37
C GLY A 21 5.70 1.67 -6.16
N THR A 22 6.68 1.03 -5.54
CA THR A 22 7.49 -0.03 -6.17
C THR A 22 6.66 -1.13 -6.84
N PRO A 23 5.58 -1.69 -6.23
CA PRO A 23 4.77 -2.71 -6.88
C PRO A 23 4.11 -2.21 -8.17
N ARG A 24 3.61 -0.98 -8.19
CA ARG A 24 2.96 -0.39 -9.37
C ARG A 24 3.95 -0.19 -10.52
N ILE A 25 5.18 0.23 -10.21
CA ILE A 25 6.25 0.38 -11.21
C ILE A 25 6.63 -0.98 -11.81
N VAL A 26 6.73 -2.03 -10.99
CA VAL A 26 7.00 -3.40 -11.46
C VAL A 26 5.87 -3.91 -12.36
N ILE A 27 4.62 -3.71 -11.98
CA ILE A 27 3.45 -4.09 -12.79
C ILE A 27 3.44 -3.36 -14.13
N ILE A 28 3.73 -2.06 -14.17
CA ILE A 28 3.84 -1.29 -15.43
C ILE A 28 4.92 -1.89 -16.33
N SER A 29 6.12 -2.16 -15.79
CA SER A 29 7.22 -2.76 -16.52
C SER A 29 6.86 -4.15 -17.06
N TYR A 30 6.23 -4.99 -16.23
CA TYR A 30 5.83 -6.34 -16.63
C TYR A 30 4.70 -6.34 -17.65
N SER A 31 3.74 -5.44 -17.55
CA SER A 31 2.68 -5.29 -18.54
C SER A 31 3.24 -4.93 -19.93
N MET A 32 4.24 -4.07 -19.97
CA MET A 32 4.88 -3.67 -21.22
C MET A 32 5.70 -4.81 -21.87
N ASN A 33 6.37 -5.63 -21.05
CA ASN A 33 7.29 -6.66 -21.52
C ASN A 33 6.60 -8.02 -21.76
N TYR A 34 5.59 -8.36 -20.95
CA TYR A 34 4.99 -9.69 -20.89
C TYR A 34 3.48 -9.69 -21.10
N GLY A 35 2.86 -8.51 -21.17
CA GLY A 35 1.41 -8.34 -21.33
C GLY A 35 0.62 -8.38 -20.02
N VAL A 36 -0.61 -7.85 -20.06
CA VAL A 36 -1.48 -7.66 -18.90
C VAL A 36 -1.84 -9.00 -18.22
N GLN A 37 -2.07 -10.07 -18.98
CA GLN A 37 -2.47 -11.36 -18.42
C GLN A 37 -1.46 -11.93 -17.41
N LYS A 38 -0.16 -11.74 -17.66
CA LYS A 38 0.88 -12.21 -16.73
C LYS A 38 0.98 -11.35 -15.47
N CYS A 39 0.57 -10.09 -15.56
CA CYS A 39 0.52 -9.19 -14.41
C CYS A 39 -0.51 -9.61 -13.35
N ILE A 40 -1.53 -10.40 -13.72
CA ILE A 40 -2.48 -10.98 -12.76
C ILE A 40 -1.75 -11.79 -11.68
N TRP A 41 -0.76 -12.60 -12.08
CA TRP A 41 0.02 -13.40 -11.13
C TRP A 41 0.91 -12.53 -10.22
N THR A 42 1.50 -11.47 -10.77
CA THR A 42 2.26 -10.50 -9.96
C THR A 42 1.36 -9.77 -8.97
N ALA A 43 0.16 -9.36 -9.39
CA ALA A 43 -0.82 -8.73 -8.52
C ALA A 43 -1.31 -9.67 -7.41
N LEU A 44 -1.54 -10.95 -7.73
CA LEU A 44 -1.90 -11.96 -6.72
C LEU A 44 -0.77 -12.17 -5.70
N GLY A 45 0.48 -12.18 -6.14
CA GLY A 45 1.64 -12.25 -5.26
C GLY A 45 1.72 -11.06 -4.30
N ASP A 46 1.56 -9.86 -4.84
CA ASP A 46 1.55 -8.60 -4.07
C ASP A 46 0.45 -8.61 -3.00
N VAL A 47 -0.78 -8.85 -3.40
CA VAL A 47 -1.93 -8.89 -2.48
C VAL A 47 -1.76 -9.96 -1.40
N THR A 48 -1.21 -11.14 -1.75
CA THR A 48 -0.96 -12.21 -0.77
C THR A 48 0.07 -11.76 0.29
N ALA A 49 1.15 -11.10 -0.12
CA ALA A 49 2.15 -10.56 0.81
C ALA A 49 1.52 -9.51 1.74
N ASN A 50 0.72 -8.60 1.19
CA ASN A 50 0.04 -7.56 1.94
C ASN A 50 -0.97 -8.13 2.96
N ILE A 51 -1.72 -9.18 2.59
CA ILE A 51 -2.63 -9.88 3.52
C ILE A 51 -1.84 -10.50 4.68
N ILE A 52 -0.73 -11.18 4.39
CA ILE A 52 0.12 -11.78 5.43
C ILE A 52 0.68 -10.71 6.36
N GLN A 53 1.21 -9.61 5.82
CA GLN A 53 1.73 -8.51 6.62
C GLN A 53 0.66 -7.89 7.53
N ALA A 54 -0.52 -7.57 7.00
CA ALA A 54 -1.63 -7.02 7.77
C ALA A 54 -2.09 -7.99 8.87
N THR A 55 -2.16 -9.29 8.54
CA THR A 55 -2.56 -10.34 9.49
C THR A 55 -1.55 -10.43 10.64
N LEU A 56 -0.25 -10.50 10.31
CA LEU A 56 0.80 -10.53 11.32
C LEU A 56 0.73 -9.32 12.25
N VAL A 57 0.53 -8.13 11.70
CA VAL A 57 0.42 -6.90 12.49
C VAL A 57 -0.74 -6.96 13.47
N ILE A 58 -1.93 -7.34 13.01
CA ILE A 58 -3.13 -7.35 13.88
C ILE A 58 -3.05 -8.46 14.93
N PHE A 59 -2.56 -9.65 14.58
CA PHE A 59 -2.45 -10.75 15.55
C PHE A 59 -1.29 -10.58 16.54
N VAL A 60 -0.16 -9.99 16.13
CA VAL A 60 0.99 -9.77 17.01
C VAL A 60 0.81 -8.53 17.87
N LEU A 61 0.35 -7.42 17.28
CA LEU A 61 0.22 -6.15 18.00
C LEU A 61 -1.18 -5.90 18.57
N GLY A 62 -2.18 -6.66 18.13
CA GLY A 62 -3.58 -6.45 18.51
C GLY A 62 -3.80 -6.52 20.02
N SER A 63 -3.19 -7.49 20.72
CA SER A 63 -3.25 -7.62 22.17
C SER A 63 -2.65 -6.40 22.88
N PHE A 64 -1.50 -5.91 22.40
CA PHE A 64 -0.87 -4.71 22.95
C PHE A 64 -1.74 -3.45 22.78
N PHE A 65 -2.52 -3.36 21.70
CA PHE A 65 -3.42 -2.25 21.46
C PHE A 65 -4.64 -2.26 22.39
N VAL A 66 -5.12 -3.46 22.75
CA VAL A 66 -6.22 -3.64 23.71
C VAL A 66 -5.79 -3.24 25.12
N ASP A 67 -4.64 -3.76 25.55
CA ASP A 67 -4.17 -3.62 26.93
C ASP A 67 -3.60 -2.23 27.25
N ASN A 68 -3.14 -1.50 26.20
CA ASN A 68 -2.45 -0.22 26.37
C ASN A 68 -2.93 0.86 25.39
N PRO A 69 -3.98 1.62 25.70
CA PRO A 69 -4.46 2.72 24.85
C PRO A 69 -3.39 3.78 24.55
N ASN A 70 -2.50 4.04 25.51
CA ASN A 70 -1.37 4.96 25.33
C ASN A 70 -0.37 4.45 24.27
N PHE A 71 -0.19 3.12 24.18
CA PHE A 71 0.65 2.51 23.16
C PHE A 71 0.13 2.77 21.75
N LEU A 72 -1.19 2.65 21.55
CA LEU A 72 -1.82 2.96 20.27
C LEU A 72 -1.62 4.41 19.88
N ASN A 73 -1.77 5.34 20.83
CA ASN A 73 -1.55 6.77 20.57
C ASN A 73 -0.07 7.08 20.23
N THR A 74 0.86 6.51 21.00
CA THR A 74 2.29 6.66 20.71
C THR A 74 2.64 6.11 19.32
N PHE A 75 2.10 4.94 19.00
CA PHE A 75 2.31 4.29 17.70
C PHE A 75 1.74 5.13 16.55
N LYS A 76 0.58 5.77 16.75
CA LYS A 76 -0.01 6.72 15.81
C LYS A 76 0.95 7.85 15.48
N TRP A 77 1.57 8.49 16.50
CA TRP A 77 2.50 9.61 16.29
C TRP A 77 3.81 9.19 15.63
N ILE A 78 4.36 8.02 15.99
CA ILE A 78 5.51 7.42 15.30
C ILE A 78 5.20 7.26 13.82
N GLY A 79 4.00 6.82 13.52
CA GLY A 79 3.59 6.62 12.16
C GLY A 79 3.35 7.87 11.35
N ILE A 80 2.78 8.88 11.95
CA ILE A 80 2.68 10.19 11.32
C ILE A 80 4.07 10.70 10.97
N ALA A 81 5.03 10.62 11.90
CA ALA A 81 6.42 11.02 11.67
C ALA A 81 7.03 10.23 10.50
N TYR A 82 6.79 8.92 10.43
CA TYR A 82 7.28 8.09 9.34
C TYR A 82 6.62 8.42 7.99
N LEU A 83 5.31 8.70 7.95
CA LEU A 83 4.64 9.13 6.72
C LEU A 83 5.21 10.45 6.20
N LEU A 84 5.52 11.39 7.11
CA LEU A 84 6.16 12.65 6.74
C LEU A 84 7.60 12.44 6.25
N TYR A 85 8.35 11.54 6.89
CA TYR A 85 9.68 11.13 6.43
C TYR A 85 9.62 10.52 5.02
N LEU A 86 8.68 9.60 4.76
CA LEU A 86 8.49 9.02 3.44
C LEU A 86 8.09 10.06 2.39
N ALA A 87 7.25 11.02 2.77
CA ALA A 87 6.87 12.11 1.88
C ALA A 87 8.10 12.94 1.48
N TYR A 88 8.96 13.26 2.44
CA TYR A 88 10.22 13.97 2.21
C TYR A 88 11.18 13.16 1.33
N ASP A 89 11.36 11.87 1.62
CA ASP A 89 12.22 10.97 0.85
C ASP A 89 11.75 10.84 -0.62
N ILE A 90 10.45 10.64 -0.83
CA ILE A 90 9.87 10.55 -2.18
C ILE A 90 10.03 11.88 -2.92
N TYR A 91 9.78 13.01 -2.27
CA TYR A 91 9.92 14.33 -2.89
C TYR A 91 11.33 14.58 -3.41
N ASN A 92 12.35 14.16 -2.63
CA ASN A 92 13.76 14.35 -2.97
C ASN A 92 14.35 13.21 -3.82
N SER A 93 13.63 12.11 -4.00
CA SER A 93 14.15 10.97 -4.74
C SER A 93 14.33 11.28 -6.23
N ARG A 94 15.43 10.77 -6.79
CA ARG A 94 15.64 10.85 -8.23
C ARG A 94 14.75 9.82 -8.93
N PRO A 95 14.27 10.12 -10.15
CA PRO A 95 13.49 9.16 -10.93
C PRO A 95 14.31 7.88 -11.10
N LYS A 96 13.73 6.74 -10.70
CA LYS A 96 14.34 5.45 -10.97
C LYS A 96 14.15 5.12 -12.45
N ASP A 97 15.26 4.84 -13.14
CA ASP A 97 15.20 4.34 -14.50
C ASP A 97 14.44 3.01 -14.53
N ILE A 98 13.33 3.02 -15.24
CA ILE A 98 12.54 1.82 -15.49
C ILE A 98 13.19 1.14 -16.70
N ASN A 99 14.29 0.42 -16.45
CA ASN A 99 14.97 -0.36 -17.47
C ASN A 99 14.25 -1.70 -17.68
N SER A 100 13.72 -1.87 -18.86
CA SER A 100 13.09 -3.10 -19.34
C SER A 100 14.12 -4.04 -19.98
N ASN A 101 15.17 -4.43 -19.23
CA ASN A 101 16.19 -5.31 -19.76
C ASN A 101 15.98 -6.76 -19.30
N ASN A 102 16.00 -7.67 -20.26
CA ASN A 102 15.93 -9.14 -20.22
C ASN A 102 14.51 -9.73 -20.22
N ILE A 103 13.98 -9.87 -21.43
CA ILE A 103 12.82 -10.71 -21.72
C ILE A 103 13.31 -12.17 -21.74
N SER A 104 13.45 -12.77 -20.56
CA SER A 104 13.51 -14.22 -20.42
C SER A 104 12.10 -14.77 -20.23
N SER A 105 11.81 -15.95 -20.79
CA SER A 105 10.53 -16.61 -20.56
C SER A 105 10.38 -16.95 -19.07
N LYS A 106 9.51 -16.22 -18.38
CA LYS A 106 9.20 -16.46 -16.96
C LYS A 106 7.97 -17.35 -16.82
N SER A 107 8.00 -18.27 -15.85
CA SER A 107 6.82 -19.05 -15.46
C SER A 107 5.82 -18.20 -14.70
N PHE A 108 4.56 -18.62 -14.63
CA PHE A 108 3.52 -17.94 -13.84
C PHE A 108 3.91 -17.81 -12.36
N PHE A 109 4.52 -18.85 -11.81
CA PHE A 109 5.00 -18.85 -10.43
C PHE A 109 6.10 -17.81 -10.19
N SER A 110 6.97 -17.56 -11.18
CA SER A 110 7.98 -16.52 -11.10
C SER A 110 7.36 -15.12 -10.98
N PHE A 111 6.28 -14.84 -11.74
CA PHE A 111 5.55 -13.58 -11.65
C PHE A 111 4.91 -13.40 -10.27
N PHE A 112 4.29 -14.44 -9.74
CA PHE A 112 3.72 -14.43 -8.38
C PHE A 112 4.81 -14.17 -7.34
N LYS A 113 5.92 -14.90 -7.40
CA LYS A 113 7.06 -14.73 -6.47
C LYS A 113 7.62 -13.31 -6.52
N ASP A 114 7.77 -12.73 -7.71
CA ASP A 114 8.29 -11.38 -7.87
C ASP A 114 7.36 -10.36 -7.22
N GLY A 115 6.04 -10.45 -7.44
CA GLY A 115 5.04 -9.59 -6.79
C GLY A 115 5.08 -9.74 -5.27
N PHE A 116 5.10 -10.98 -4.80
CA PHE A 116 5.16 -11.32 -3.38
C PHE A 116 6.41 -10.74 -2.70
N LEU A 117 7.58 -10.88 -3.32
CA LEU A 117 8.83 -10.35 -2.77
C LEU A 117 8.87 -8.83 -2.79
N VAL A 118 8.41 -8.21 -3.87
CA VAL A 118 8.39 -6.74 -3.99
C VAL A 118 7.49 -6.12 -2.93
N ALA A 119 6.30 -6.66 -2.70
CA ALA A 119 5.41 -6.18 -1.65
C ALA A 119 5.92 -6.58 -0.26
N GLY A 120 6.35 -7.83 -0.08
CA GLY A 120 6.82 -8.37 1.19
C GLY A 120 8.07 -7.68 1.73
N THR A 121 8.91 -7.15 0.86
CA THR A 121 10.10 -6.37 1.25
C THR A 121 9.87 -4.86 1.26
N SER A 122 8.66 -4.39 0.94
CA SER A 122 8.35 -2.97 0.89
C SER A 122 8.31 -2.35 2.29
N PRO A 123 9.23 -1.44 2.64
CA PRO A 123 9.20 -0.79 3.95
C PRO A 123 7.93 0.06 4.14
N LYS A 124 7.37 0.58 3.04
CA LYS A 124 6.11 1.32 3.05
C LYS A 124 4.95 0.44 3.56
N ALA A 125 4.83 -0.81 3.09
CA ALA A 125 3.77 -1.71 3.50
C ALA A 125 3.92 -2.14 4.97
N TRP A 126 5.14 -2.47 5.40
CA TRP A 126 5.42 -2.84 6.79
C TRP A 126 5.10 -1.74 7.81
N MET A 127 5.13 -0.49 7.42
CA MET A 127 4.74 0.62 8.28
C MET A 127 3.27 1.02 8.10
N PHE A 128 2.72 0.84 6.89
CA PHE A 128 1.36 1.21 6.59
C PHE A 128 0.33 0.41 7.41
N PHE A 129 0.47 -0.92 7.43
CA PHE A 129 -0.52 -1.77 8.12
C PHE A 129 -0.61 -1.50 9.62
N PRO A 130 0.50 -1.46 10.39
CA PRO A 130 0.42 -1.20 11.82
C PRO A 130 -0.06 0.22 12.17
N LEU A 131 0.13 1.17 11.23
CA LEU A 131 -0.26 2.55 11.43
C LEU A 131 -1.72 2.81 11.14
N ILE A 132 -2.21 2.25 10.04
CA ILE A 132 -3.52 2.60 9.49
C ILE A 132 -4.60 1.67 10.05
N PHE A 133 -4.40 0.35 9.98
CA PHE A 133 -5.44 -0.61 10.33
C PHE A 133 -5.96 -0.46 11.76
N PRO A 134 -5.11 -0.34 12.81
CA PRO A 134 -5.59 -0.19 14.18
C PRO A 134 -6.42 1.06 14.43
N GLN A 135 -6.28 2.10 13.60
CA GLN A 135 -7.07 3.33 13.73
C GLN A 135 -8.54 3.12 13.35
N PHE A 136 -8.84 2.09 12.55
CA PHE A 136 -10.17 1.77 12.04
C PHE A 136 -10.81 0.57 12.74
N ILE A 137 -10.13 -0.04 13.70
CA ILE A 137 -10.61 -1.20 14.46
C ILE A 137 -11.01 -0.78 15.87
N ASP A 138 -12.24 -1.08 16.25
CA ASP A 138 -12.68 -1.04 17.64
C ASP A 138 -12.33 -2.34 18.34
N PHE A 139 -11.28 -2.32 19.16
CA PHE A 139 -10.80 -3.51 19.87
C PHE A 139 -11.72 -3.93 21.04
N ASN A 140 -12.66 -3.08 21.47
CA ASN A 140 -13.65 -3.42 22.48
C ASN A 140 -14.84 -4.22 21.91
N SER A 141 -14.91 -4.37 20.60
CA SER A 141 -15.93 -5.15 19.91
C SER A 141 -15.31 -6.29 19.13
N ASN A 142 -16.08 -6.97 18.26
CA ASN A 142 -15.52 -8.06 17.44
C ASN A 142 -14.52 -7.52 16.40
N TYR A 143 -13.27 -7.33 16.82
CA TYR A 143 -12.20 -6.78 15.99
C TYR A 143 -11.79 -7.70 14.82
N ILE A 144 -12.00 -9.02 14.95
CA ILE A 144 -11.68 -9.98 13.89
C ILE A 144 -12.58 -9.74 12.66
N VAL A 145 -13.88 -9.54 12.87
CA VAL A 145 -14.82 -9.26 11.76
C VAL A 145 -14.47 -7.93 11.11
N GLN A 146 -14.15 -6.91 11.90
CA GLN A 146 -13.71 -5.61 11.38
C GLN A 146 -12.43 -5.73 10.56
N PHE A 147 -11.44 -6.49 11.06
CA PHE A 147 -10.20 -6.76 10.33
C PHE A 147 -10.47 -7.46 9.00
N ILE A 148 -11.32 -8.50 8.98
CA ILE A 148 -11.67 -9.22 7.74
C ILE A 148 -12.29 -8.26 6.73
N ILE A 149 -13.17 -7.36 7.16
CA ILE A 149 -13.78 -6.37 6.27
C ILE A 149 -12.69 -5.44 5.69
N LEU A 150 -11.83 -4.90 6.54
CA LEU A 150 -10.76 -3.97 6.12
C LEU A 150 -9.77 -4.63 5.16
N ILE A 151 -9.29 -5.84 5.50
CA ILE A 151 -8.29 -6.53 4.67
C ILE A 151 -8.86 -7.00 3.35
N THR A 152 -10.12 -7.46 3.32
CA THR A 152 -10.79 -7.84 2.07
C THR A 152 -10.99 -6.61 1.18
N THR A 153 -11.45 -5.50 1.75
CA THR A 153 -11.60 -4.24 1.02
C THR A 153 -10.26 -3.78 0.45
N TYR A 154 -9.21 -3.77 1.27
CA TYR A 154 -7.85 -3.43 0.84
C TYR A 154 -7.40 -4.34 -0.30
N ALA A 155 -7.50 -5.66 -0.14
CA ALA A 155 -7.03 -6.64 -1.11
C ALA A 155 -7.72 -6.50 -2.48
N VAL A 156 -9.05 -6.31 -2.48
CA VAL A 156 -9.82 -6.10 -3.71
C VAL A 156 -9.41 -4.80 -4.40
N LEU A 157 -9.34 -3.70 -3.66
CA LEU A 157 -8.98 -2.39 -4.23
C LEU A 157 -7.51 -2.37 -4.70
N ASP A 158 -6.60 -3.01 -3.97
CA ASP A 158 -5.19 -3.11 -4.37
C ASP A 158 -5.05 -3.92 -5.66
N PHE A 159 -5.67 -5.10 -5.71
CA PHE A 159 -5.69 -5.92 -6.92
C PHE A 159 -6.23 -5.16 -8.13
N LEU A 160 -7.39 -4.51 -7.98
CA LEU A 160 -8.00 -3.72 -9.06
C LEU A 160 -7.10 -2.56 -9.49
N SER A 161 -6.47 -1.88 -8.52
CA SER A 161 -5.52 -0.81 -8.83
C SER A 161 -4.32 -1.31 -9.62
N LEU A 162 -3.72 -2.44 -9.23
CA LEU A 162 -2.58 -3.03 -9.93
C LEU A 162 -2.94 -3.44 -11.36
N ILE A 163 -4.12 -4.01 -11.57
CA ILE A 163 -4.60 -4.36 -12.92
C ILE A 163 -4.87 -3.09 -13.75
N ALA A 164 -5.45 -2.04 -13.15
CA ALA A 164 -5.63 -0.76 -13.82
C ALA A 164 -4.28 -0.16 -14.27
N TYR A 165 -3.25 -0.21 -13.42
CA TYR A 165 -1.88 0.19 -13.78
C TYR A 165 -1.31 -0.67 -14.92
N ALA A 166 -1.57 -1.97 -14.93
CA ALA A 166 -1.15 -2.87 -16.00
C ALA A 166 -1.81 -2.50 -17.35
N VAL A 167 -3.11 -2.25 -17.35
CA VAL A 167 -3.86 -1.88 -18.57
C VAL A 167 -3.42 -0.51 -19.09
N LEU A 168 -3.20 0.43 -18.21
CA LEU A 168 -2.81 1.80 -18.55
C LEU A 168 -1.29 1.97 -18.73
N ALA A 169 -0.50 0.88 -18.63
CA ALA A 169 0.95 0.90 -18.53
C ALA A 169 1.62 1.75 -19.62
N ARG A 170 1.20 1.63 -20.88
CA ARG A 170 1.80 2.38 -22.01
C ARG A 170 1.62 3.90 -21.85
N LYS A 171 0.44 4.36 -21.43
CA LYS A 171 0.17 5.78 -21.21
C LYS A 171 0.90 6.29 -19.97
N LEU A 172 0.84 5.51 -18.90
CA LEU A 172 1.45 5.86 -17.61
C LEU A 172 2.96 5.98 -17.71
N ILE A 173 3.66 5.05 -18.37
CA ILE A 173 5.12 5.09 -18.48
C ILE A 173 5.62 6.33 -19.20
N VAL A 174 4.94 6.72 -20.28
CA VAL A 174 5.28 7.93 -21.04
C VAL A 174 5.11 9.15 -20.15
N TRP A 175 3.98 9.22 -19.44
CA TRP A 175 3.70 10.36 -18.57
C TRP A 175 4.62 10.40 -17.34
N ILE A 176 4.92 9.25 -16.73
CA ILE A 176 5.85 9.12 -15.59
C ILE A 176 7.26 9.58 -15.99
N LYS A 177 7.75 9.12 -17.15
CA LYS A 177 9.08 9.53 -17.63
C LYS A 177 9.15 11.01 -18.02
N ALA A 178 8.06 11.57 -18.53
CA ALA A 178 8.00 12.98 -18.89
C ALA A 178 7.88 13.91 -17.68
N ASN A 179 7.26 13.46 -16.58
CA ASN A 179 6.93 14.29 -15.43
C ASN A 179 7.35 13.68 -14.07
N PRO A 180 8.62 13.28 -13.90
CA PRO A 180 9.03 12.55 -12.69
C PRO A 180 8.88 13.38 -11.41
N LYS A 181 9.18 14.68 -11.46
CA LYS A 181 9.01 15.59 -10.33
C LYS A 181 7.55 15.76 -9.93
N VAL A 182 6.64 15.82 -10.91
CA VAL A 182 5.20 15.95 -10.65
C VAL A 182 4.69 14.75 -9.88
N ILE A 183 5.10 13.54 -10.26
CA ILE A 183 4.73 12.30 -9.59
C ILE A 183 5.23 12.26 -8.15
N ASN A 184 6.49 12.59 -7.95
CA ASN A 184 7.07 12.63 -6.61
C ASN A 184 6.32 13.65 -5.74
N THR A 185 6.01 14.83 -6.28
CA THR A 185 5.24 15.86 -5.57
C THR A 185 3.84 15.38 -5.22
N ILE A 186 3.10 14.81 -6.17
CA ILE A 186 1.76 14.25 -5.90
C ILE A 186 1.84 13.17 -4.82
N SER A 187 2.80 12.25 -4.93
CA SER A 187 2.97 11.17 -3.95
C SER A 187 3.29 11.70 -2.55
N ALA A 188 4.16 12.69 -2.45
CA ALA A 188 4.48 13.33 -1.18
C ALA A 188 3.28 14.07 -0.59
N CYS A 189 2.55 14.85 -1.40
CA CYS A 189 1.33 15.53 -0.95
C CYS A 189 0.27 14.56 -0.43
N VAL A 190 0.05 13.44 -1.11
CA VAL A 190 -0.91 12.42 -0.66
C VAL A 190 -0.50 11.85 0.70
N LEU A 191 0.77 11.52 0.91
CA LEU A 191 1.24 11.02 2.21
C LEU A 191 1.10 12.06 3.33
N ILE A 192 1.34 13.33 3.04
CA ILE A 192 1.13 14.44 3.98
C ILE A 192 -0.36 14.56 4.33
N ILE A 193 -1.25 14.51 3.34
CA ILE A 193 -2.70 14.56 3.56
C ILE A 193 -3.15 13.40 4.46
N ILE A 194 -2.68 12.18 4.19
CA ILE A 194 -2.97 11.00 5.02
C ILE A 194 -2.46 11.21 6.44
N ALA A 195 -1.24 11.72 6.62
CA ALA A 195 -0.66 12.01 7.94
C ALA A 195 -1.51 13.03 8.71
N ILE A 196 -1.98 14.10 8.04
CA ILE A 196 -2.87 15.10 8.61
C ILE A 196 -4.21 14.47 9.03
N ILE A 197 -4.84 13.71 8.14
CA ILE A 197 -6.12 13.03 8.44
C ILE A 197 -5.97 12.17 9.70
N ILE A 198 -4.92 11.34 9.76
CA ILE A 198 -4.68 10.46 10.92
C ILE A 198 -4.42 11.27 12.20
N SER A 199 -3.75 12.42 12.11
CA SER A 199 -3.46 13.24 13.29
C SER A 199 -4.75 13.74 13.98
N PHE A 200 -5.78 14.04 13.19
CA PHE A 200 -7.08 14.49 13.71
C PHE A 200 -8.03 13.35 14.13
N MET A 201 -7.69 12.10 13.77
CA MET A 201 -8.47 10.96 14.26
C MET A 201 -8.24 10.79 15.76
N GLN A 202 -9.25 11.14 16.57
CA GLN A 202 -9.31 10.80 17.98
C GLN A 202 -9.95 9.42 18.11
N LYS A 203 -9.27 8.51 18.79
CA LYS A 203 -9.86 7.24 19.22
C LYS A 203 -10.48 7.51 20.59
N TYR A 204 -11.80 7.37 20.66
CA TYR A 204 -12.57 7.44 21.90
C TYR A 204 -12.30 6.23 22.77
#